data_1c002fb9b4dcbb47c46a5e4435936ab1
#
_entry.id   1c002fb9b4dcbb47c46a5e4435936ab1
#
_cell.length_a   1.000
_cell.length_b   1.000
_cell.length_c   1.000
_cell.angle_alpha   90.00
_cell.angle_beta   90.00
_cell.angle_gamma   90.00
#
_symmetry.space_group_name_H-M   'P 1'
#
loop_
_entity.id
_entity.type
_entity.pdbx_description
1 polymer ?
#
loop_
_entity_poly.entity_id
_entity_poly.type
_entity_poly.pdbx_seq_one_letter_code
_entity_poly.pdbx_strand_id
1 'polypeptide(L)'
;MTFKVHFNNYSIMDTQLYNMPLIGDPAPDFEAMTTIGKLKFSDYIKGKWTILFSHPADFTPVCTTELTGFAKEKDYFEQHNTKLIGLSIDSIHSHIAWVNNVREKTGVLFHFPIIADIDMKVAKLYGMLQPNASETAAVRAVFFIDPNAKIRLIMYYPLNVGR
;
A
#
# COMPACT_ATOMS: atom_id res chain seq x y z
N MET A 1 59.38 1.73 3.83
CA MET A 1 58.29 1.97 4.81
C MET A 1 56.98 1.63 4.13
N THR A 2 56.45 0.45 4.32
CA THR A 2 55.30 -0.09 3.55
C THR A 2 54.05 0.05 4.40
N PHE A 3 53.16 0.95 3.98
CA PHE A 3 51.86 1.10 4.64
C PHE A 3 50.94 -0.09 4.28
N LYS A 4 50.68 -0.98 5.26
CA LYS A 4 49.63 -1.97 5.18
C LYS A 4 48.29 -1.29 5.47
N VAL A 5 47.45 -1.11 4.45
CA VAL A 5 46.06 -0.72 4.63
C VAL A 5 45.28 -1.96 5.06
N HIS A 6 44.80 -1.97 6.29
CA HIS A 6 43.87 -2.99 6.78
C HIS A 6 42.47 -2.62 6.26
N PHE A 7 41.98 -3.36 5.28
CA PHE A 7 40.55 -3.37 4.98
C PHE A 7 39.83 -4.17 6.08
N ASN A 8 39.11 -3.46 6.93
CA ASN A 8 38.14 -4.09 7.82
C ASN A 8 37.12 -4.83 6.95
N ASN A 9 37.03 -6.16 7.15
CA ASN A 9 35.93 -6.98 6.66
C ASN A 9 34.63 -6.51 7.32
N TYR A 10 33.96 -5.52 6.73
CA TYR A 10 32.54 -5.37 6.96
C TYR A 10 31.88 -6.57 6.28
N SER A 11 31.37 -7.50 7.08
CA SER A 11 30.47 -8.51 6.57
C SER A 11 29.37 -7.78 5.81
N ILE A 12 29.28 -8.03 4.52
CA ILE A 12 28.12 -7.66 3.72
C ILE A 12 26.97 -8.42 4.37
N MET A 13 26.27 -7.78 5.30
CA MET A 13 24.95 -8.23 5.69
C MET A 13 24.18 -8.35 4.38
N ASP A 14 23.64 -9.51 4.14
CA ASP A 14 22.76 -9.82 3.01
C ASP A 14 21.57 -8.86 3.09
N THR A 15 21.78 -7.63 2.65
CA THR A 15 20.73 -6.67 2.39
C THR A 15 20.00 -7.27 1.21
N GLN A 16 18.95 -8.06 1.49
CA GLN A 16 17.92 -8.34 0.50
C GLN A 16 17.50 -6.97 -0.04
N LEU A 17 18.09 -6.59 -1.17
CA LEU A 17 17.67 -5.46 -1.97
C LEU A 17 16.23 -5.78 -2.40
N TYR A 18 15.27 -5.33 -1.62
CA TYR A 18 13.89 -5.29 -2.09
C TYR A 18 13.93 -4.39 -3.33
N ASN A 19 13.77 -5.01 -4.50
CA ASN A 19 13.61 -4.26 -5.74
C ASN A 19 12.30 -3.49 -5.66
N MET A 20 12.38 -2.29 -5.08
CA MET A 20 11.25 -1.37 -5.10
C MET A 20 10.94 -1.03 -6.56
N PRO A 21 9.68 -1.07 -6.97
CA PRO A 21 9.31 -0.64 -8.30
C PRO A 21 9.61 0.86 -8.47
N LEU A 22 10.06 1.25 -9.64
CA LEU A 22 10.41 2.62 -9.97
C LEU A 22 9.34 3.29 -10.84
N ILE A 23 9.39 4.61 -10.96
CA ILE A 23 8.54 5.35 -11.90
C ILE A 23 8.87 4.90 -13.32
N GLY A 24 7.83 4.51 -14.08
CA GLY A 24 7.94 3.96 -15.44
C GLY A 24 7.96 2.44 -15.51
N ASP A 25 8.23 1.76 -14.40
CA ASP A 25 8.16 0.29 -14.34
C ASP A 25 6.71 -0.21 -14.49
N PRO A 26 6.52 -1.42 -14.99
CA PRO A 26 5.25 -2.13 -14.81
C PRO A 26 4.93 -2.30 -13.33
N ALA A 27 3.70 -2.03 -12.95
CA ALA A 27 3.24 -2.29 -11.60
C ALA A 27 3.31 -3.80 -11.31
N PRO A 28 4.04 -4.24 -10.28
CA PRO A 28 4.14 -5.66 -9.93
C PRO A 28 2.77 -6.31 -9.74
N ASP A 29 2.52 -7.44 -10.42
CA ASP A 29 1.25 -8.16 -10.29
C ASP A 29 1.25 -9.07 -9.05
N PHE A 30 0.06 -9.28 -8.48
CA PHE A 30 -0.14 -10.16 -7.34
C PHE A 30 -1.59 -10.66 -7.27
N GLU A 31 -1.79 -11.68 -6.46
CA GLU A 31 -3.11 -12.10 -5.99
C GLU A 31 -3.18 -11.92 -4.47
N ALA A 32 -4.29 -11.38 -3.99
CA ALA A 32 -4.48 -11.14 -2.57
C ALA A 32 -5.95 -11.31 -2.14
N MET A 33 -6.15 -11.60 -0.85
CA MET A 33 -7.47 -11.53 -0.23
C MET A 33 -7.80 -10.08 0.08
N THR A 34 -9.03 -9.68 -0.22
CA THR A 34 -9.52 -8.31 0.01
C THR A 34 -10.90 -8.32 0.65
N THR A 35 -11.37 -7.15 1.07
CA THR A 35 -12.74 -6.97 1.63
C THR A 35 -13.87 -7.35 0.66
N ILE A 36 -13.58 -7.52 -0.62
CA ILE A 36 -14.55 -7.96 -1.64
C ILE A 36 -14.27 -9.38 -2.17
N GLY A 37 -13.37 -10.14 -1.52
CA GLY A 37 -12.95 -11.48 -1.91
C GLY A 37 -11.56 -11.53 -2.51
N LYS A 38 -11.17 -12.69 -3.06
CA LYS A 38 -9.88 -12.87 -3.72
C LYS A 38 -9.81 -12.04 -4.99
N LEU A 39 -8.71 -11.28 -5.16
CA LEU A 39 -8.51 -10.35 -6.26
C LEU A 39 -7.17 -10.61 -6.93
N LYS A 40 -7.14 -10.63 -8.27
CA LYS A 40 -5.93 -10.54 -9.07
C LYS A 40 -5.73 -9.09 -9.50
N PHE A 41 -4.57 -8.53 -9.16
CA PHE A 41 -4.34 -7.09 -9.31
C PHE A 41 -4.37 -6.65 -10.77
N SER A 42 -3.71 -7.38 -11.67
CA SER A 42 -3.71 -7.07 -13.11
C SER A 42 -5.10 -7.03 -13.74
N ASP A 43 -6.02 -7.89 -13.28
CA ASP A 43 -7.41 -7.87 -13.76
C ASP A 43 -8.19 -6.69 -13.19
N TYR A 44 -7.93 -6.34 -11.93
CA TYR A 44 -8.58 -5.22 -11.26
C TYR A 44 -8.25 -3.89 -11.90
N ILE A 45 -6.97 -3.64 -12.22
CA ILE A 45 -6.47 -2.35 -12.73
C ILE A 45 -6.67 -2.16 -14.24
N LYS A 46 -7.06 -3.20 -14.97
CA LYS A 46 -7.09 -3.22 -16.43
C LYS A 46 -7.83 -2.04 -17.04
N GLY A 47 -7.12 -1.21 -17.82
CA GLY A 47 -7.69 -0.06 -18.53
C GLY A 47 -8.13 1.10 -17.65
N LYS A 48 -7.73 1.12 -16.36
CA LYS A 48 -8.08 2.14 -15.38
C LYS A 48 -6.84 2.79 -14.79
N TRP A 49 -6.93 4.07 -14.49
CA TRP A 49 -6.05 4.64 -13.49
C TRP A 49 -6.30 3.93 -12.15
N THR A 50 -5.25 3.65 -11.41
CA THR A 50 -5.38 2.99 -10.11
C THR A 50 -4.48 3.68 -9.10
N ILE A 51 -5.05 3.97 -7.93
CA ILE A 51 -4.31 4.46 -6.79
C ILE A 51 -4.24 3.33 -5.77
N LEU A 52 -3.07 2.67 -5.70
CA LEU A 52 -2.74 1.71 -4.65
C LEU A 52 -2.14 2.48 -3.48
N PHE A 53 -2.72 2.34 -2.30
CA PHE A 53 -2.20 3.02 -1.11
C PHE A 53 -2.20 2.10 0.11
N SER A 54 -1.18 2.26 0.96
CA SER A 54 -1.10 1.56 2.24
C SER A 54 -1.47 2.46 3.40
N HIS A 55 -1.98 1.85 4.48
CA HIS A 55 -2.19 2.49 5.76
C HIS A 55 -1.61 1.61 6.88
N PRO A 56 -1.18 2.21 8.01
CA PRO A 56 -0.47 1.47 9.06
C PRO A 56 -1.30 0.42 9.77
N ALA A 57 -2.55 0.74 10.15
CA ALA A 57 -3.44 -0.16 10.87
C ALA A 57 -4.90 0.30 10.81
N ASP A 58 -5.81 -0.68 10.86
CA ASP A 58 -7.23 -0.46 11.01
C ASP A 58 -7.55 0.21 12.37
N PHE A 59 -8.76 0.75 12.52
CA PHE A 59 -9.26 1.38 13.74
C PHE A 59 -8.44 2.56 14.27
N THR A 60 -7.44 3.05 13.53
CA THR A 60 -6.70 4.24 13.93
C THR A 60 -7.42 5.52 13.46
N PRO A 61 -7.35 6.64 14.22
CA PRO A 61 -8.07 7.87 13.89
C PRO A 61 -7.69 8.43 12.52
N VAL A 62 -6.40 8.53 12.22
CA VAL A 62 -5.89 9.08 10.97
C VAL A 62 -6.33 8.24 9.78
N CYS A 63 -6.16 6.90 9.83
CA CYS A 63 -6.55 6.02 8.74
C CYS A 63 -8.07 6.05 8.51
N THR A 64 -8.87 6.10 9.59
CA THR A 64 -10.32 6.20 9.49
C THR A 64 -10.74 7.49 8.78
N THR A 65 -10.13 8.62 9.13
CA THR A 65 -10.43 9.91 8.50
C THR A 65 -10.04 9.91 7.01
N GLU A 66 -8.84 9.40 6.70
CA GLU A 66 -8.34 9.31 5.31
C GLU A 66 -9.28 8.47 4.42
N LEU A 67 -9.54 7.21 4.83
CA LEU A 67 -10.32 6.30 4.00
C LEU A 67 -11.78 6.73 3.88
N THR A 68 -12.33 7.35 4.93
CA THR A 68 -13.65 7.97 4.89
C THR A 68 -13.67 9.15 3.90
N GLY A 69 -12.60 9.96 3.87
CA GLY A 69 -12.43 11.02 2.87
C GLY A 69 -12.45 10.47 1.44
N PHE A 70 -11.62 9.48 1.16
CA PHE A 70 -11.58 8.83 -0.16
C PHE A 70 -12.92 8.20 -0.56
N ALA A 71 -13.63 7.59 0.39
CA ALA A 71 -14.92 6.98 0.10
C ALA A 71 -16.00 8.01 -0.26
N LYS A 72 -15.94 9.22 0.29
CA LYS A 72 -16.86 10.32 -0.06
C LYS A 72 -16.64 10.86 -1.46
N GLU A 73 -15.42 10.76 -1.98
CA GLU A 73 -15.05 11.24 -3.32
C GLU A 73 -15.24 10.19 -4.42
N LYS A 74 -16.07 9.14 -4.17
CA LYS A 74 -16.33 8.05 -5.12
C LYS A 74 -16.62 8.55 -6.53
N ASP A 75 -17.58 9.44 -6.67
CA ASP A 75 -18.06 9.94 -7.98
C ASP A 75 -16.94 10.68 -8.73
N TYR A 76 -16.10 11.42 -7.99
CA TYR A 76 -14.93 12.09 -8.57
C TYR A 76 -13.94 11.08 -9.17
N PHE A 77 -13.61 10.02 -8.43
CA PHE A 77 -12.71 8.97 -8.93
C PHE A 77 -13.32 8.23 -10.13
N GLU A 78 -14.60 7.91 -10.09
CA GLU A 78 -15.29 7.23 -11.19
C GLU A 78 -15.32 8.09 -12.48
N GLN A 79 -15.61 9.39 -12.36
CA GLN A 79 -15.59 10.34 -13.48
C GLN A 79 -14.20 10.45 -14.14
N HIS A 80 -13.14 10.25 -13.35
CA HIS A 80 -11.76 10.26 -13.83
C HIS A 80 -11.23 8.86 -14.19
N ASN A 81 -12.12 7.89 -14.39
CA ASN A 81 -11.74 6.50 -14.73
C ASN A 81 -10.72 5.90 -13.76
N THR A 82 -10.80 6.25 -12.47
CA THR A 82 -9.82 5.92 -11.44
C THR A 82 -10.40 4.93 -10.42
N LYS A 83 -9.64 3.89 -10.10
CA LYS A 83 -9.92 2.93 -9.03
C LYS A 83 -9.01 3.19 -7.83
N LEU A 84 -9.54 2.94 -6.65
CA LEU A 84 -8.80 2.93 -5.41
C LEU A 84 -8.62 1.50 -4.92
N ILE A 85 -7.48 1.20 -4.29
CA ILE A 85 -7.26 -0.04 -3.57
C ILE A 85 -6.36 0.23 -2.37
N GLY A 86 -6.88 -0.05 -1.17
CA GLY A 86 -6.14 0.08 0.08
C GLY A 86 -5.36 -1.18 0.42
N LEU A 87 -4.36 -1.05 1.29
CA LEU A 87 -3.57 -2.16 1.83
C LEU A 87 -3.18 -1.88 3.28
N SER A 88 -3.29 -2.86 4.14
CA SER A 88 -2.51 -2.95 5.38
C SER A 88 -2.15 -4.40 5.70
N ILE A 89 -1.29 -4.58 6.69
CA ILE A 89 -0.89 -5.92 7.17
C ILE A 89 -1.90 -6.51 8.17
N ASP A 90 -3.05 -5.88 8.36
CA ASP A 90 -4.13 -6.42 9.17
C ASP A 90 -4.80 -7.64 8.51
N SER A 91 -5.50 -8.41 9.33
CA SER A 91 -6.26 -9.57 8.84
C SER A 91 -7.53 -9.15 8.08
N ILE A 92 -8.03 -10.02 7.23
CA ILE A 92 -9.31 -9.80 6.54
C ILE A 92 -10.48 -9.62 7.52
N HIS A 93 -10.44 -10.26 8.66
CA HIS A 93 -11.47 -10.13 9.69
C HIS A 93 -11.43 -8.74 10.34
N SER A 94 -10.22 -8.19 10.56
CA SER A 94 -10.03 -6.81 11.03
C SER A 94 -10.62 -5.81 10.03
N HIS A 95 -10.27 -5.93 8.75
CA HIS A 95 -10.79 -5.05 7.70
C HIS A 95 -12.32 -5.06 7.62
N ILE A 96 -12.93 -6.25 7.62
CA ILE A 96 -14.39 -6.38 7.55
C ILE A 96 -15.04 -5.73 8.78
N ALA A 97 -14.52 -5.99 9.97
CA ALA A 97 -15.02 -5.39 11.21
C ALA A 97 -14.87 -3.86 11.19
N TRP A 98 -13.71 -3.36 10.73
CA TRP A 98 -13.45 -1.92 10.65
C TRP A 98 -14.36 -1.21 9.63
N VAL A 99 -14.50 -1.74 8.42
CA VAL A 99 -15.39 -1.18 7.38
C VAL A 99 -16.83 -1.12 7.87
N ASN A 100 -17.32 -2.18 8.54
CA ASN A 100 -18.66 -2.18 9.13
C ASN A 100 -18.79 -1.14 10.25
N ASN A 101 -17.80 -1.02 11.13
CA ASN A 101 -17.79 -0.03 12.21
C ASN A 101 -17.83 1.41 11.67
N VAL A 102 -17.03 1.70 10.64
CA VAL A 102 -17.06 3.02 9.97
C VAL A 102 -18.43 3.29 9.38
N ARG A 103 -19.00 2.32 8.66
CA ARG A 103 -20.35 2.45 8.08
C ARG A 103 -21.42 2.72 9.17
N GLU A 104 -21.40 1.97 10.25
CA GLU A 104 -22.36 2.14 11.35
C GLU A 104 -22.26 3.51 12.01
N LYS A 105 -21.03 4.00 12.24
CA LYS A 105 -20.79 5.24 12.96
C LYS A 105 -20.93 6.49 12.09
N THR A 106 -20.62 6.40 10.80
CA THR A 106 -20.53 7.58 9.92
C THR A 106 -21.51 7.56 8.75
N GLY A 107 -22.15 6.43 8.48
CA GLY A 107 -22.95 6.20 7.27
C GLY A 107 -22.14 6.04 5.98
N VAL A 108 -20.81 6.15 6.05
CA VAL A 108 -19.93 6.09 4.86
C VAL A 108 -19.61 4.64 4.52
N LEU A 109 -19.82 4.27 3.27
CA LEU A 109 -19.47 2.95 2.73
C LEU A 109 -18.16 3.06 1.91
N PHE A 110 -17.20 2.19 2.19
CA PHE A 110 -16.01 2.09 1.36
C PHE A 110 -16.35 1.36 0.05
N HIS A 111 -16.16 2.01 -1.08
CA HIS A 111 -16.46 1.51 -2.43
C HIS A 111 -15.23 0.91 -3.12
N PHE A 112 -14.15 0.74 -2.41
CA PHE A 112 -12.89 0.18 -2.89
C PHE A 112 -12.44 -0.97 -1.98
N PRO A 113 -11.73 -1.98 -2.53
CA PRO A 113 -11.21 -3.09 -1.74
C PRO A 113 -10.05 -2.64 -0.85
N ILE A 114 -9.91 -3.35 0.28
CA ILE A 114 -8.74 -3.26 1.14
C ILE A 114 -8.07 -4.63 1.16
N ILE A 115 -6.78 -4.68 0.82
CA ILE A 115 -5.95 -5.89 0.79
C ILE A 115 -5.54 -6.24 2.22
N ALA A 116 -5.80 -7.49 2.61
CA ALA A 116 -5.33 -8.08 3.85
C ALA A 116 -3.96 -8.74 3.62
N ASP A 117 -2.88 -7.98 3.78
CA ASP A 117 -1.51 -8.40 3.49
C ASP A 117 -0.79 -8.90 4.76
N ILE A 118 -1.41 -9.82 5.50
CA ILE A 118 -0.91 -10.32 6.79
C ILE A 118 0.46 -11.00 6.67
N ASP A 119 0.77 -11.57 5.51
CA ASP A 119 2.08 -12.17 5.20
C ASP A 119 3.09 -11.18 4.60
N MET A 120 2.70 -9.91 4.50
CA MET A 120 3.53 -8.80 4.02
C MET A 120 4.07 -8.97 2.59
N LYS A 121 3.44 -9.82 1.77
CA LYS A 121 3.94 -10.10 0.41
C LYS A 121 3.81 -8.89 -0.50
N VAL A 122 2.65 -8.25 -0.51
CA VAL A 122 2.41 -7.08 -1.36
C VAL A 122 3.18 -5.88 -0.83
N ALA A 123 3.21 -5.69 0.49
CA ALA A 123 3.97 -4.62 1.13
C ALA A 123 5.47 -4.72 0.81
N LYS A 124 6.05 -5.93 0.80
CA LYS A 124 7.44 -6.17 0.38
C LYS A 124 7.64 -5.88 -1.09
N LEU A 125 6.73 -6.37 -1.94
CA LEU A 125 6.80 -6.22 -3.40
C LEU A 125 6.82 -4.75 -3.84
N TYR A 126 6.12 -3.89 -3.10
CA TYR A 126 6.02 -2.46 -3.36
C TYR A 126 6.94 -1.59 -2.47
N GLY A 127 7.84 -2.19 -1.69
CA GLY A 127 8.76 -1.44 -0.82
C GLY A 127 8.08 -0.65 0.30
N MET A 128 6.90 -1.09 0.73
CA MET A 128 6.13 -0.41 1.78
C MET A 128 6.60 -0.78 3.20
N LEU A 129 7.51 -1.74 3.34
CA LEU A 129 8.14 -2.10 4.61
C LEU A 129 9.46 -1.34 4.73
N GLN A 130 9.54 -0.45 5.68
CA GLN A 130 10.72 0.37 5.94
C GLN A 130 11.13 0.22 7.42
N PRO A 131 12.13 -0.61 7.73
CA PRO A 131 12.50 -0.95 9.11
C PRO A 131 12.82 0.27 9.98
N ASN A 132 13.40 1.33 9.38
CA ASN A 132 13.69 2.57 10.10
C ASN A 132 12.45 3.42 10.43
N ALA A 133 11.31 3.14 9.79
CA ALA A 133 10.05 3.83 10.01
C ALA A 133 9.09 3.04 10.90
N SER A 134 9.03 1.71 10.72
CA SER A 134 8.23 0.79 11.53
C SER A 134 8.72 -0.65 11.35
N GLU A 135 8.81 -1.39 12.46
CA GLU A 135 9.10 -2.83 12.44
C GLU A 135 7.85 -3.69 12.23
N THR A 136 6.67 -3.14 12.48
CA THR A 136 5.41 -3.90 12.60
C THR A 136 4.26 -3.39 11.73
N ALA A 137 4.51 -2.40 10.87
CA ALA A 137 3.48 -1.85 9.99
C ALA A 137 4.05 -1.43 8.64
N ALA A 138 3.23 -1.48 7.60
CA ALA A 138 3.55 -0.81 6.34
C ALA A 138 3.54 0.71 6.55
N VAL A 139 4.49 1.42 5.93
CA VAL A 139 4.46 2.88 5.88
C VAL A 139 3.27 3.36 5.04
N ARG A 140 2.89 4.62 5.19
CA ARG A 140 1.91 5.23 4.28
C ARG A 140 2.56 5.44 2.92
N ALA A 141 2.17 4.66 1.94
CA ALA A 141 2.63 4.76 0.57
C ALA A 141 1.46 5.00 -0.38
N VAL A 142 1.72 5.65 -1.49
CA VAL A 142 0.75 5.85 -2.58
C VAL A 142 1.45 5.62 -3.91
N PHE A 143 0.86 4.79 -4.74
CA PHE A 143 1.29 4.52 -6.11
C PHE A 143 0.18 4.90 -7.08
N PHE A 144 0.47 5.80 -7.99
CA PHE A 144 -0.41 6.09 -9.13
C PHE A 144 0.02 5.22 -10.30
N ILE A 145 -0.91 4.42 -10.81
CA ILE A 145 -0.68 3.44 -11.86
C ILE A 145 -1.61 3.78 -13.02
N ASP A 146 -1.04 3.91 -14.21
CA ASP A 146 -1.80 4.29 -15.41
C ASP A 146 -2.59 3.11 -16.03
N PRO A 147 -3.48 3.35 -17.01
CA PRO A 147 -4.26 2.29 -17.67
C PRO A 147 -3.43 1.21 -18.39
N ASN A 148 -2.15 1.46 -18.63
CA ASN A 148 -1.19 0.48 -19.19
C ASN A 148 -0.40 -0.26 -18.10
N ALA A 149 -0.87 -0.19 -16.85
CA ALA A 149 -0.24 -0.78 -15.67
C ALA A 149 1.19 -0.27 -15.40
N LYS A 150 1.51 0.98 -15.75
CA LYS A 150 2.80 1.61 -15.44
C LYS A 150 2.69 2.55 -14.26
N ILE A 151 3.66 2.50 -13.37
CA ILE A 151 3.79 3.40 -12.23
C ILE A 151 4.16 4.81 -12.73
N ARG A 152 3.39 5.81 -12.31
CA ARG A 152 3.57 7.21 -12.73
C ARG A 152 3.97 8.14 -11.60
N LEU A 153 3.62 7.78 -10.36
CA LEU A 153 4.00 8.53 -9.18
C LEU A 153 4.10 7.57 -8.00
N ILE A 154 5.08 7.83 -7.13
CA ILE A 154 5.27 7.13 -5.87
C ILE A 154 5.46 8.16 -4.77
N MET A 155 4.72 8.01 -3.67
CA MET A 155 4.88 8.84 -2.48
C MET A 155 4.97 7.94 -1.24
N TYR A 156 5.86 8.30 -0.32
CA TYR A 156 5.97 7.67 0.99
C TYR A 156 5.85 8.74 2.08
N TYR A 157 5.10 8.42 3.10
CA TYR A 157 4.84 9.29 4.24
C TYR A 157 5.20 8.61 5.54
N PRO A 158 5.68 9.34 6.56
CA PRO A 158 5.81 8.80 7.90
C PRO A 158 4.43 8.47 8.50
N LEU A 159 4.40 7.56 9.48
CA LEU A 159 3.17 7.03 10.07
C LEU A 159 2.23 8.10 10.64
N ASN A 160 2.79 9.19 11.16
CA ASN A 160 2.09 10.29 11.81
C ASN A 160 1.60 11.39 10.86
N VAL A 161 1.85 11.26 9.55
CA VAL A 161 1.36 12.22 8.55
C VAL A 161 0.21 11.58 7.79
N GLY A 162 -0.99 12.19 7.86
CA GLY A 162 -2.15 11.82 7.04
C GLY A 162 -2.04 12.39 5.61
N ARG A 163 -2.85 11.84 4.71
CA ARG A 163 -2.95 12.27 3.30
C ARG A 163 -4.22 13.06 3.08
#